data_fabc592954744d1539457e884f44eba6
#
_entry.id   fabc592954744d1539457e884f44eba6
#
_cell.length_a   1.000
_cell.length_b   1.000
_cell.length_c   1.000
_cell.angle_alpha   90.00
_cell.angle_beta   90.00
_cell.angle_gamma   90.00
#
_symmetry.space_group_name_H-M   'P 1'
#
loop_
_entity.id
_entity.type
_entity.pdbx_description
1 polymer ?
#
loop_
_entity_poly.entity_id
_entity_poly.type
_entity_poly.pdbx_seq_one_letter_code
_entity_poly.pdbx_strand_id
1 'polypeptide(L)'
;MTLNPPSPSNASGSVAEDASVLTCAIGDVHGQIGKLELLLDHCERRCAGYATRLLFIGDYVDRGPDSRAVVELLRDLQRSRPGEVVCLRGNHEAVVLAAASDQLHTLPGDVDMELWLGPSGGGLQTLASYGIAHASQLPAEDLEWMASLLLSYDDGLRYFAHAGVHPERSLAEQVEDDLLWIREPFLSHESTFGRLVVHGHTPLKARVPDLRANRLNIDTGAGYGGPIAAAIFDDRQRNPLAFLTNAGEIRMETASHG
;
A
#
# COMPACT_ATOMS: atom_id res chain seq x y z
N MET A 1 20.89 57.95 42.21
CA MET A 1 20.70 56.48 42.30
C MET A 1 19.78 56.07 41.19
N THR A 2 20.35 55.65 40.07
CA THR A 2 19.61 55.19 38.88
C THR A 2 19.65 53.67 38.88
N LEU A 3 18.47 53.06 39.01
CA LEU A 3 18.30 51.60 38.94
C LEU A 3 18.20 51.17 37.46
N ASN A 4 19.13 50.32 37.02
CA ASN A 4 19.07 49.66 35.72
C ASN A 4 18.04 48.54 35.75
N PRO A 5 17.26 48.34 34.66
CA PRO A 5 16.35 47.21 34.54
C PRO A 5 17.13 45.91 34.21
N PRO A 6 16.66 44.76 34.63
CA PRO A 6 17.30 43.46 34.32
C PRO A 6 17.18 43.12 32.84
N SER A 7 18.27 42.56 32.30
CA SER A 7 18.35 41.99 30.95
C SER A 7 17.37 40.83 30.73
N PRO A 8 16.75 40.68 29.54
CA PRO A 8 15.94 39.53 29.27
C PRO A 8 16.81 38.26 29.15
N SER A 9 16.46 37.26 29.92
CA SER A 9 17.03 35.91 29.80
C SER A 9 16.63 35.31 28.44
N ASN A 10 17.63 35.03 27.62
CA ASN A 10 17.48 34.19 26.45
C ASN A 10 17.02 32.79 26.89
N ALA A 11 15.72 32.53 26.82
CA ALA A 11 15.21 31.19 26.73
C ALA A 11 15.52 30.67 25.31
N SER A 12 16.62 29.97 25.17
CA SER A 12 16.88 29.13 24.00
C SER A 12 15.81 28.05 23.97
N GLY A 13 14.74 28.31 23.22
CA GLY A 13 13.82 27.26 22.81
C GLY A 13 14.64 26.20 22.04
N SER A 14 14.80 25.04 22.63
CA SER A 14 15.27 23.86 21.89
C SER A 14 14.31 23.70 20.72
N VAL A 15 14.79 23.90 19.50
CA VAL A 15 14.16 23.41 18.29
C VAL A 15 14.06 21.91 18.53
N ALA A 16 12.83 21.37 18.66
CA ALA A 16 12.61 19.95 18.71
C ALA A 16 13.32 19.39 17.47
N GLU A 17 14.34 18.55 17.67
CA GLU A 17 14.94 17.77 16.58
C GLU A 17 13.78 17.11 15.84
N ASP A 18 13.73 17.32 14.54
CA ASP A 18 12.67 16.87 13.63
C ASP A 18 12.52 15.35 13.79
N ALA A 19 11.47 14.94 14.51
CA ALA A 19 11.30 13.53 14.87
C ALA A 19 11.04 12.74 13.59
N SER A 20 11.91 11.78 13.29
CA SER A 20 11.78 10.89 12.14
C SER A 20 10.39 10.26 12.07
N VAL A 21 9.79 10.29 10.90
CA VAL A 21 8.53 9.60 10.61
C VAL A 21 8.84 8.22 10.03
N LEU A 22 8.24 7.18 10.61
CA LEU A 22 8.32 5.84 10.04
C LEU A 22 7.12 5.59 9.13
N THR A 23 7.37 5.07 7.93
CA THR A 23 6.31 4.63 7.01
C THR A 23 6.25 3.11 6.98
N CYS A 24 5.10 2.56 7.33
CA CYS A 24 4.77 1.15 7.13
C CYS A 24 4.05 1.02 5.78
N ALA A 25 4.74 0.55 4.75
CA ALA A 25 4.13 0.25 3.46
C ALA A 25 3.61 -1.19 3.46
N ILE A 26 2.30 -1.38 3.30
CA ILE A 26 1.59 -2.65 3.40
C ILE A 26 1.21 -3.12 2.00
N GLY A 27 1.55 -4.37 1.67
CA GLY A 27 1.24 -5.04 0.40
C GLY A 27 -0.21 -5.47 0.27
N ASP A 28 -0.49 -6.20 -0.81
CA ASP A 28 -1.81 -6.70 -1.20
C ASP A 28 -2.48 -7.47 -0.05
N VAL A 29 -3.75 -7.16 0.21
CA VAL A 29 -4.50 -7.66 1.38
C VAL A 29 -5.50 -8.76 0.99
N HIS A 30 -6.24 -8.54 -0.08
CA HIS A 30 -7.22 -9.49 -0.62
C HIS A 30 -8.16 -10.09 0.44
N GLY A 31 -8.96 -9.27 1.10
CA GLY A 31 -9.99 -9.72 2.04
C GLY A 31 -9.47 -10.50 3.25
N GLN A 32 -8.17 -10.48 3.53
CA GLN A 32 -7.53 -11.24 4.62
C GLN A 32 -7.53 -10.45 5.94
N ILE A 33 -8.71 -10.07 6.44
CA ILE A 33 -8.86 -9.19 7.61
C ILE A 33 -8.03 -9.65 8.82
N GLY A 34 -8.10 -10.92 9.20
CA GLY A 34 -7.38 -11.41 10.37
C GLY A 34 -5.86 -11.35 10.23
N LYS A 35 -5.31 -11.51 8.99
CA LYS A 35 -3.88 -11.31 8.73
C LYS A 35 -3.52 -9.83 8.79
N LEU A 36 -4.40 -8.96 8.27
CA LEU A 36 -4.19 -7.52 8.29
C LEU A 36 -4.13 -6.98 9.72
N GLU A 37 -5.06 -7.36 10.58
CA GLU A 37 -5.08 -6.96 11.99
C GLU A 37 -3.80 -7.36 12.73
N LEU A 38 -3.34 -8.61 12.54
CA LEU A 38 -2.07 -9.07 13.11
C LEU A 38 -0.87 -8.28 12.59
N LEU A 39 -0.83 -7.97 11.29
CA LEU A 39 0.26 -7.17 10.72
C LEU A 39 0.25 -5.74 11.25
N LEU A 40 -0.91 -5.11 11.36
CA LEU A 40 -1.05 -3.75 11.92
C LEU A 40 -0.55 -3.70 13.36
N ASP A 41 -0.89 -4.68 14.20
CA ASP A 41 -0.37 -4.82 15.55
C ASP A 41 1.17 -4.99 15.57
N HIS A 42 1.75 -5.73 14.63
CA HIS A 42 3.21 -5.81 14.49
C HIS A 42 3.83 -4.47 14.06
N CYS A 43 3.21 -3.75 13.12
CA CYS A 43 3.64 -2.42 12.69
C CYS A 43 3.60 -1.43 13.86
N GLU A 44 2.50 -1.41 14.63
CA GLU A 44 2.35 -0.52 15.78
C GLU A 44 3.44 -0.76 16.84
N ARG A 45 3.67 -2.03 17.19
CA ARG A 45 4.75 -2.38 18.14
C ARG A 45 6.13 -1.99 17.62
N ARG A 46 6.41 -2.22 16.33
CA ARG A 46 7.72 -1.93 15.72
C ARG A 46 8.00 -0.44 15.62
N CYS A 47 6.95 0.36 15.43
CA CYS A 47 7.04 1.81 15.28
C CYS A 47 6.74 2.57 16.59
N ALA A 48 6.59 1.88 17.71
CA ALA A 48 6.26 2.51 18.99
C ALA A 48 7.27 3.62 19.36
N GLY A 49 6.75 4.80 19.69
CA GLY A 49 7.55 5.97 20.02
C GLY A 49 7.94 6.86 18.83
N TYR A 50 7.56 6.50 17.61
CA TYR A 50 7.75 7.30 16.40
C TYR A 50 6.42 7.80 15.85
N ALA A 51 6.44 8.96 15.18
CA ALA A 51 5.35 9.33 14.29
C ALA A 51 5.28 8.31 13.15
N THR A 52 4.09 7.80 12.84
CA THR A 52 3.95 6.66 11.92
C THR A 52 2.93 6.96 10.84
N ARG A 53 3.32 6.72 9.58
CA ARG A 53 2.43 6.68 8.41
C ARG A 53 2.16 5.22 8.04
N LEU A 54 0.90 4.89 7.84
CA LEU A 54 0.48 3.64 7.20
C LEU A 54 0.20 3.93 5.71
N LEU A 55 0.83 3.17 4.83
CA LEU A 55 0.64 3.29 3.39
C LEU A 55 0.27 1.93 2.81
N PHE A 56 -0.94 1.80 2.30
CA PHE A 56 -1.46 0.58 1.69
C PHE A 56 -1.39 0.70 0.17
N ILE A 57 -0.85 -0.31 -0.52
CA ILE A 57 -0.55 -0.22 -1.95
C ILE A 57 -1.65 -0.77 -2.88
N GLY A 58 -2.87 -1.04 -2.35
CA GLY A 58 -4.00 -1.53 -3.14
C GLY A 58 -4.32 -3.01 -2.93
N ASP A 59 -5.27 -3.51 -3.71
CA ASP A 59 -5.79 -4.88 -3.71
C ASP A 59 -6.31 -5.30 -2.32
N TYR A 60 -7.33 -4.59 -1.85
CA TYR A 60 -7.98 -4.84 -0.57
C TYR A 60 -9.04 -5.92 -0.65
N VAL A 61 -9.70 -6.00 -1.81
CA VAL A 61 -10.85 -6.87 -2.10
C VAL A 61 -10.45 -8.14 -2.84
N ASP A 62 -11.44 -9.03 -3.01
CA ASP A 62 -11.37 -10.28 -3.76
C ASP A 62 -10.52 -11.38 -3.10
N ARG A 63 -10.74 -12.62 -3.50
CA ARG A 63 -10.00 -13.84 -3.12
C ARG A 63 -10.14 -14.26 -1.65
N GLY A 64 -9.97 -13.34 -0.72
CA GLY A 64 -10.04 -13.63 0.71
C GLY A 64 -11.47 -13.63 1.25
N PRO A 65 -11.63 -14.06 2.51
CA PRO A 65 -12.96 -14.35 3.07
C PRO A 65 -13.79 -13.10 3.40
N ASP A 66 -13.17 -11.94 3.63
CA ASP A 66 -13.89 -10.78 4.14
C ASP A 66 -13.36 -9.45 3.59
N SER A 67 -13.67 -9.19 2.32
CA SER A 67 -13.37 -7.92 1.66
C SER A 67 -14.08 -6.74 2.33
N ARG A 68 -15.32 -6.97 2.81
CA ARG A 68 -16.11 -5.94 3.48
C ARG A 68 -15.40 -5.42 4.74
N ALA A 69 -14.98 -6.32 5.63
CA ALA A 69 -14.32 -5.92 6.86
C ALA A 69 -12.99 -5.18 6.59
N VAL A 70 -12.23 -5.57 5.55
CA VAL A 70 -11.01 -4.86 5.14
C VAL A 70 -11.34 -3.44 4.67
N VAL A 71 -12.33 -3.26 3.80
CA VAL A 71 -12.75 -1.95 3.30
C VAL A 71 -13.22 -1.05 4.44
N GLU A 72 -14.09 -1.56 5.33
CA GLU A 72 -14.59 -0.83 6.49
C GLU A 72 -13.42 -0.39 7.41
N LEU A 73 -12.49 -1.30 7.73
CA LEU A 73 -11.31 -0.99 8.55
C LEU A 73 -10.44 0.11 7.94
N LEU A 74 -10.09 0.00 6.66
CA LEU A 74 -9.19 0.97 6.00
C LEU A 74 -9.85 2.34 5.85
N ARG A 75 -11.13 2.38 5.51
CA ARG A 75 -11.90 3.62 5.43
C ARG A 75 -11.98 4.32 6.80
N ASP A 76 -12.21 3.57 7.86
CA ASP A 76 -12.29 4.11 9.23
C ASP A 76 -10.91 4.56 9.74
N LEU A 77 -9.84 3.81 9.46
CA LEU A 77 -8.46 4.23 9.76
C LEU A 77 -8.11 5.54 9.04
N GLN A 78 -8.40 5.66 7.75
CA GLN A 78 -8.11 6.85 6.97
C GLN A 78 -8.92 8.07 7.45
N ARG A 79 -10.17 7.85 7.87
CA ARG A 79 -11.04 8.90 8.44
C ARG A 79 -10.57 9.36 9.81
N SER A 80 -10.15 8.43 10.68
CA SER A 80 -9.73 8.73 12.05
C SER A 80 -8.31 9.30 12.14
N ARG A 81 -7.45 9.05 11.13
CA ARG A 81 -6.04 9.44 11.10
C ARG A 81 -5.70 10.16 9.78
N PRO A 82 -6.30 11.34 9.52
CA PRO A 82 -6.11 12.07 8.27
C PRO A 82 -4.65 12.48 8.09
N GLY A 83 -4.08 12.20 6.91
CA GLY A 83 -2.68 12.48 6.58
C GLY A 83 -1.67 11.44 7.09
N GLU A 84 -2.05 10.57 8.04
CA GLU A 84 -1.21 9.48 8.52
C GLU A 84 -1.51 8.15 7.82
N VAL A 85 -2.69 7.99 7.23
CA VAL A 85 -3.11 6.79 6.51
C VAL A 85 -3.32 7.13 5.04
N VAL A 86 -2.52 6.50 4.18
CA VAL A 86 -2.59 6.62 2.72
C VAL A 86 -3.01 5.26 2.15
N CYS A 87 -4.08 5.26 1.35
CA CYS A 87 -4.52 4.07 0.64
C CYS A 87 -4.43 4.33 -0.87
N LEU A 88 -3.71 3.47 -1.59
CA LEU A 88 -3.66 3.48 -3.03
C LEU A 88 -4.75 2.57 -3.60
N ARG A 89 -5.17 2.82 -4.84
CA ARG A 89 -6.07 1.93 -5.57
C ARG A 89 -5.26 0.79 -6.18
N GLY A 90 -5.74 -0.45 -6.04
CA GLY A 90 -5.27 -1.59 -6.79
C GLY A 90 -6.16 -1.87 -8.01
N ASN A 91 -5.73 -2.78 -8.86
CA ASN A 91 -6.52 -3.18 -10.02
C ASN A 91 -7.80 -3.93 -9.60
N HIS A 92 -7.83 -4.62 -8.47
CA HIS A 92 -9.04 -5.26 -7.96
C HIS A 92 -10.12 -4.25 -7.55
N GLU A 93 -9.78 -3.12 -6.95
CA GLU A 93 -10.72 -2.03 -6.69
C GLU A 93 -11.24 -1.44 -8.01
N ALA A 94 -10.37 -1.27 -9.04
CA ALA A 94 -10.81 -0.82 -10.37
C ALA A 94 -11.79 -1.79 -11.02
N VAL A 95 -11.57 -3.11 -10.87
CA VAL A 95 -12.50 -4.14 -11.36
C VAL A 95 -13.85 -4.08 -10.65
N VAL A 96 -13.87 -3.94 -9.32
CA VAL A 96 -15.11 -3.80 -8.54
C VAL A 96 -15.91 -2.56 -8.99
N LEU A 97 -15.25 -1.41 -9.16
CA LEU A 97 -15.88 -0.16 -9.62
C LEU A 97 -16.48 -0.33 -11.04
N ALA A 98 -15.73 -0.95 -11.93
CA ALA A 98 -16.19 -1.21 -13.29
C ALA A 98 -17.35 -2.23 -13.33
N ALA A 99 -17.30 -3.28 -12.50
CA ALA A 99 -18.39 -4.25 -12.35
C ALA A 99 -19.66 -3.62 -11.76
N ALA A 100 -19.52 -2.69 -10.82
CA ALA A 100 -20.64 -1.97 -10.21
C ALA A 100 -21.36 -1.04 -11.20
N SER A 101 -20.65 -0.56 -12.23
CA SER A 101 -21.16 0.35 -13.26
C SER A 101 -21.33 -0.29 -14.65
N ASP A 102 -21.19 -1.62 -14.76
CA ASP A 102 -21.26 -2.39 -16.01
C ASP A 102 -20.22 -1.95 -17.06
N GLN A 103 -19.03 -1.59 -16.63
CA GLN A 103 -17.96 -1.05 -17.46
C GLN A 103 -16.69 -1.93 -17.50
N LEU A 104 -16.77 -3.22 -17.17
CA LEU A 104 -15.61 -4.13 -17.18
C LEU A 104 -14.87 -4.14 -18.52
N HIS A 105 -15.60 -4.01 -19.63
CA HIS A 105 -15.06 -3.96 -20.99
C HIS A 105 -14.11 -2.77 -21.26
N THR A 106 -14.04 -1.79 -20.34
CA THR A 106 -13.12 -0.64 -20.46
C THR A 106 -11.76 -0.88 -19.82
N LEU A 107 -11.62 -1.97 -19.07
CA LEU A 107 -10.39 -2.30 -18.36
C LEU A 107 -9.37 -3.02 -19.24
N PRO A 108 -8.07 -2.88 -19.00
CA PRO A 108 -7.02 -3.66 -19.65
C PRO A 108 -7.18 -5.17 -19.42
N GLY A 109 -6.77 -5.98 -20.40
CA GLY A 109 -6.65 -7.44 -20.24
C GLY A 109 -7.93 -8.23 -20.42
N ASP A 110 -8.91 -7.71 -21.17
CA ASP A 110 -10.18 -8.39 -21.50
C ASP A 110 -10.92 -8.90 -20.24
N VAL A 111 -10.93 -8.09 -19.18
CA VAL A 111 -11.63 -8.41 -17.93
C VAL A 111 -13.13 -8.42 -18.18
N ASP A 112 -13.76 -9.55 -17.91
CA ASP A 112 -15.21 -9.70 -17.93
C ASP A 112 -15.74 -10.24 -16.58
N MET A 113 -17.04 -10.39 -16.49
CA MET A 113 -17.71 -10.85 -15.27
C MET A 113 -17.33 -12.31 -14.94
N GLU A 114 -17.11 -13.18 -15.92
CA GLU A 114 -16.73 -14.58 -15.73
C GLU A 114 -15.30 -14.66 -15.14
N LEU A 115 -14.37 -13.88 -15.68
CA LEU A 115 -12.99 -13.79 -15.16
C LEU A 115 -12.97 -13.24 -13.73
N TRP A 116 -13.71 -12.13 -13.49
CA TRP A 116 -13.73 -11.53 -12.14
C TRP A 116 -14.35 -12.45 -11.10
N LEU A 117 -15.49 -13.07 -11.40
CA LEU A 117 -16.16 -14.00 -10.48
C LEU A 117 -15.45 -15.36 -10.36
N GLY A 118 -14.57 -15.67 -11.31
CA GLY A 118 -13.80 -16.92 -11.32
C GLY A 118 -12.74 -17.02 -10.22
N PRO A 119 -12.12 -18.20 -10.09
CA PRO A 119 -11.12 -18.44 -9.01
C PRO A 119 -9.90 -17.53 -9.05
N SER A 120 -9.50 -17.04 -10.23
CA SER A 120 -8.37 -16.13 -10.39
C SER A 120 -8.71 -14.68 -10.03
N GLY A 121 -9.93 -14.24 -10.34
CA GLY A 121 -10.45 -12.93 -9.97
C GLY A 121 -10.80 -12.85 -8.51
N GLY A 122 -11.66 -13.74 -8.03
CA GLY A 122 -12.05 -13.83 -6.62
C GLY A 122 -13.21 -12.91 -6.23
N GLY A 123 -13.95 -12.36 -7.20
CA GLY A 123 -15.07 -11.46 -6.93
C GLY A 123 -16.25 -12.11 -6.22
N LEU A 124 -16.42 -13.44 -6.37
CA LEU A 124 -17.45 -14.17 -5.60
C LEU A 124 -17.25 -14.03 -4.10
N GLN A 125 -16.01 -14.02 -3.61
CA GLN A 125 -15.70 -13.84 -2.20
C GLN A 125 -16.06 -12.42 -1.74
N THR A 126 -15.80 -11.41 -2.57
CA THR A 126 -16.23 -10.03 -2.28
C THR A 126 -17.74 -9.95 -2.18
N LEU A 127 -18.49 -10.42 -3.18
CA LEU A 127 -19.94 -10.41 -3.14
C LEU A 127 -20.50 -11.16 -1.92
N ALA A 128 -19.92 -12.32 -1.60
CA ALA A 128 -20.31 -13.10 -0.42
C ALA A 128 -20.08 -12.37 0.90
N SER A 129 -18.95 -11.66 1.05
CA SER A 129 -18.62 -10.91 2.27
C SER A 129 -19.61 -9.75 2.53
N TYR A 130 -20.18 -9.19 1.46
CA TYR A 130 -21.23 -8.17 1.55
C TYR A 130 -22.64 -8.75 1.61
N GLY A 131 -22.82 -10.06 1.38
CA GLY A 131 -24.14 -10.70 1.34
C GLY A 131 -24.99 -10.25 0.13
N ILE A 132 -24.36 -9.93 -1.01
CA ILE A 132 -24.99 -9.39 -2.22
C ILE A 132 -24.76 -10.32 -3.42
N ALA A 133 -25.56 -10.14 -4.47
CA ALA A 133 -25.47 -10.93 -5.70
C ALA A 133 -24.73 -10.20 -6.84
N HIS A 134 -24.67 -8.86 -6.81
CA HIS A 134 -24.09 -8.04 -7.87
C HIS A 134 -23.31 -6.87 -7.29
N ALA A 135 -22.21 -6.47 -7.94
CA ALA A 135 -21.36 -5.35 -7.50
C ALA A 135 -22.13 -4.02 -7.39
N SER A 136 -23.14 -3.79 -8.22
CA SER A 136 -24.01 -2.61 -8.15
C SER A 136 -24.82 -2.48 -6.84
N GLN A 137 -24.82 -3.52 -5.99
CA GLN A 137 -25.47 -3.52 -4.67
C GLN A 137 -24.50 -3.16 -3.53
N LEU A 138 -23.22 -2.93 -3.84
CA LEU A 138 -22.26 -2.46 -2.84
C LEU A 138 -22.71 -1.12 -2.24
N PRO A 139 -22.44 -0.86 -0.95
CA PRO A 139 -22.72 0.43 -0.34
C PRO A 139 -22.09 1.57 -1.14
N ALA A 140 -22.84 2.64 -1.38
CA ALA A 140 -22.36 3.80 -2.13
C ALA A 140 -21.09 4.40 -1.50
N GLU A 141 -21.03 4.45 -0.16
CA GLU A 141 -19.87 4.96 0.55
C GLU A 141 -18.58 4.15 0.32
N ASP A 142 -18.68 2.82 0.09
CA ASP A 142 -17.53 1.97 -0.21
C ASP A 142 -17.06 2.17 -1.65
N LEU A 143 -18.01 2.28 -2.60
CA LEU A 143 -17.70 2.60 -3.99
C LEU A 143 -17.07 4.00 -4.12
N GLU A 144 -17.62 5.01 -3.44
CA GLU A 144 -17.07 6.36 -3.41
C GLU A 144 -15.68 6.39 -2.80
N TRP A 145 -15.45 5.65 -1.70
CA TRP A 145 -14.13 5.51 -1.11
C TRP A 145 -13.13 4.88 -2.07
N MET A 146 -13.44 3.72 -2.68
CA MET A 146 -12.57 3.06 -3.67
C MET A 146 -12.28 3.98 -4.86
N ALA A 147 -13.27 4.75 -5.34
CA ALA A 147 -13.10 5.70 -6.43
C ALA A 147 -12.19 6.89 -6.05
N SER A 148 -12.14 7.26 -4.77
CA SER A 148 -11.32 8.36 -4.26
C SER A 148 -9.87 8.00 -3.95
N LEU A 149 -9.51 6.73 -4.00
CA LEU A 149 -8.16 6.25 -3.70
C LEU A 149 -7.13 6.82 -4.67
N LEU A 150 -5.95 7.14 -4.13
CA LEU A 150 -4.83 7.63 -4.93
C LEU A 150 -4.28 6.53 -5.85
N LEU A 151 -3.75 6.90 -7.00
CA LEU A 151 -3.08 5.96 -7.91
C LEU A 151 -1.61 5.77 -7.56
N SER A 152 -1.00 6.78 -6.94
CA SER A 152 0.40 6.75 -6.51
C SER A 152 0.66 7.72 -5.36
N TYR A 153 1.80 7.54 -4.70
CA TYR A 153 2.30 8.45 -3.66
C TYR A 153 3.82 8.59 -3.77
N ASP A 154 4.33 9.82 -3.83
CA ASP A 154 5.78 10.13 -3.87
C ASP A 154 6.17 10.84 -2.57
N ASP A 155 7.07 10.25 -1.79
CA ASP A 155 7.59 10.83 -0.55
C ASP A 155 8.96 11.52 -0.74
N GLY A 156 9.43 11.64 -1.97
CA GLY A 156 10.71 12.25 -2.33
C GLY A 156 11.89 11.26 -2.38
N LEU A 157 11.82 10.11 -1.73
CA LEU A 157 12.81 9.03 -1.77
C LEU A 157 12.26 7.78 -2.46
N ARG A 158 10.97 7.54 -2.32
CA ARG A 158 10.23 6.38 -2.84
C ARG A 158 9.01 6.83 -3.61
N TYR A 159 8.67 6.03 -4.60
CA TYR A 159 7.44 6.18 -5.36
C TYR A 159 6.60 4.91 -5.17
N PHE A 160 5.43 5.06 -4.60
CA PHE A 160 4.52 3.96 -4.31
C PHE A 160 3.45 3.91 -5.39
N ALA A 161 3.28 2.76 -6.00
CA ALA A 161 2.23 2.46 -6.96
C ALA A 161 1.78 1.01 -6.78
N HIS A 162 0.54 0.69 -7.16
CA HIS A 162 0.06 -0.67 -6.98
C HIS A 162 0.85 -1.68 -7.82
N ALA A 163 0.92 -1.51 -9.15
CA ALA A 163 1.59 -2.48 -10.03
C ALA A 163 3.02 -2.10 -10.38
N GLY A 164 3.32 -0.83 -10.55
CA GLY A 164 4.63 -0.34 -10.96
C GLY A 164 4.53 0.93 -11.80
N VAL A 165 5.56 1.16 -12.63
CA VAL A 165 5.68 2.35 -13.49
C VAL A 165 6.18 1.96 -14.87
N HIS A 166 5.75 2.65 -15.92
CA HIS A 166 6.29 2.44 -17.27
C HIS A 166 7.68 3.07 -17.39
N PRO A 167 8.74 2.31 -17.78
CA PRO A 167 10.12 2.81 -17.77
C PRO A 167 10.40 3.99 -18.70
N GLU A 168 9.63 4.14 -19.77
CA GLU A 168 9.82 5.19 -20.76
C GLU A 168 9.07 6.49 -20.43
N ARG A 169 8.35 6.52 -19.29
CA ARG A 169 7.63 7.72 -18.81
C ARG A 169 8.26 8.22 -17.53
N SER A 170 8.28 9.53 -17.36
CA SER A 170 8.63 10.10 -16.06
C SER A 170 7.59 9.72 -15.01
N LEU A 171 7.96 9.76 -13.71
CA LEU A 171 7.03 9.43 -12.64
C LEU A 171 5.79 10.34 -12.59
N ALA A 172 5.92 11.58 -13.10
CA ALA A 172 4.81 12.53 -13.18
C ALA A 172 3.87 12.29 -14.38
N GLU A 173 4.30 11.50 -15.38
CA GLU A 173 3.55 11.22 -16.62
C GLU A 173 3.00 9.80 -16.67
N GLN A 174 3.07 9.07 -15.57
CA GLN A 174 2.49 7.73 -15.48
C GLN A 174 0.97 7.79 -15.67
N VAL A 175 0.42 6.80 -16.35
CA VAL A 175 -1.03 6.69 -16.57
C VAL A 175 -1.63 5.61 -15.66
N GLU A 176 -2.93 5.67 -15.45
CA GLU A 176 -3.66 4.76 -14.56
C GLU A 176 -3.41 3.28 -14.92
N ASP A 177 -3.44 2.94 -16.21
CA ASP A 177 -3.20 1.57 -16.69
C ASP A 177 -1.81 1.04 -16.28
N ASP A 178 -0.77 1.88 -16.37
CA ASP A 178 0.56 1.47 -15.92
C ASP A 178 0.61 1.26 -14.41
N LEU A 179 0.05 2.19 -13.65
CA LEU A 179 0.08 2.18 -12.19
C LEU A 179 -0.70 1.00 -11.59
N LEU A 180 -1.74 0.53 -12.27
CA LEU A 180 -2.63 -0.53 -11.79
C LEU A 180 -2.35 -1.92 -12.38
N TRP A 181 -1.74 -2.04 -13.59
CA TRP A 181 -1.72 -3.30 -14.32
C TRP A 181 -0.35 -3.73 -14.81
N ILE A 182 0.65 -2.85 -14.85
CA ILE A 182 1.93 -3.15 -15.50
C ILE A 182 2.64 -4.34 -14.85
N ARG A 183 3.22 -5.19 -15.70
CA ARG A 183 4.22 -6.20 -15.33
C ARG A 183 5.47 -5.97 -16.14
N GLU A 184 5.46 -6.35 -17.42
CA GLU A 184 6.54 -6.01 -18.33
C GLU A 184 6.18 -4.72 -19.12
N PRO A 185 7.15 -3.89 -19.37
CA PRO A 185 8.61 -4.02 -19.20
C PRO A 185 9.13 -3.59 -17.81
N PHE A 186 8.28 -3.23 -16.85
CA PHE A 186 8.71 -2.73 -15.54
C PHE A 186 9.52 -3.76 -14.74
N LEU A 187 9.08 -5.01 -14.67
CA LEU A 187 9.70 -6.05 -13.84
C LEU A 187 11.11 -6.43 -14.30
N SER A 188 11.37 -6.36 -15.60
CA SER A 188 12.68 -6.62 -16.21
C SER A 188 13.58 -5.40 -16.30
N HIS A 189 13.07 -4.19 -16.00
CA HIS A 189 13.84 -2.96 -16.08
C HIS A 189 14.84 -2.85 -14.92
N GLU A 190 16.12 -2.57 -15.24
CA GLU A 190 17.21 -2.53 -14.24
C GLU A 190 17.68 -1.11 -13.91
N SER A 191 17.41 -0.13 -14.79
CA SER A 191 17.85 1.24 -14.57
C SER A 191 17.01 1.93 -13.47
N THR A 192 17.59 2.98 -12.88
CA THR A 192 16.92 3.75 -11.82
C THR A 192 15.78 4.60 -12.36
N PHE A 193 14.73 4.74 -11.58
CA PHE A 193 13.63 5.69 -11.78
C PHE A 193 13.83 7.04 -11.04
N GLY A 194 15.01 7.24 -10.42
CA GLY A 194 15.26 8.39 -9.54
C GLY A 194 14.66 8.24 -8.14
N ARG A 195 13.78 7.26 -7.95
CA ARG A 195 13.15 6.83 -6.69
C ARG A 195 13.24 5.32 -6.55
N LEU A 196 13.08 4.78 -5.36
CA LEU A 196 12.77 3.36 -5.18
C LEU A 196 11.27 3.17 -5.45
N VAL A 197 10.91 2.40 -6.48
CA VAL A 197 9.49 2.10 -6.74
C VAL A 197 9.06 0.96 -5.83
N VAL A 198 8.11 1.24 -4.92
CA VAL A 198 7.52 0.23 -4.02
C VAL A 198 6.17 -0.20 -4.58
N HIS A 199 6.00 -1.51 -4.81
CA HIS A 199 4.84 -2.03 -5.52
C HIS A 199 4.39 -3.41 -5.02
N GLY A 200 3.23 -3.87 -5.51
CA GLY A 200 2.63 -5.19 -5.31
C GLY A 200 2.20 -5.85 -6.63
N HIS A 201 0.92 -6.25 -6.73
CA HIS A 201 0.25 -6.74 -7.94
C HIS A 201 0.82 -8.03 -8.54
N THR A 202 2.10 -8.26 -8.46
CA THR A 202 2.76 -9.45 -9.02
C THR A 202 3.20 -10.36 -7.88
N PRO A 203 2.41 -11.41 -7.56
CA PRO A 203 2.64 -12.23 -6.38
C PRO A 203 4.00 -12.93 -6.41
N LEU A 204 4.76 -12.78 -5.36
CA LEU A 204 6.08 -13.40 -5.20
C LEU A 204 5.94 -14.88 -4.82
N LYS A 205 6.46 -15.78 -5.66
CA LYS A 205 6.45 -17.24 -5.40
C LYS A 205 7.19 -17.60 -4.11
N ALA A 206 8.25 -16.85 -3.78
CA ALA A 206 9.03 -17.04 -2.56
C ALA A 206 8.29 -16.59 -1.28
N ARG A 207 7.18 -15.84 -1.42
CA ARG A 207 6.37 -15.30 -0.31
C ARG A 207 7.15 -14.42 0.68
N VAL A 208 8.21 -13.80 0.21
CA VAL A 208 9.02 -12.80 0.92
C VAL A 208 9.25 -11.60 0.01
N PRO A 209 9.35 -10.37 0.53
CA PRO A 209 9.60 -9.17 -0.27
C PRO A 209 10.86 -9.28 -1.14
N ASP A 210 10.82 -8.73 -2.37
CA ASP A 210 11.92 -8.73 -3.33
C ASP A 210 12.45 -7.30 -3.52
N LEU A 211 13.57 -7.00 -2.85
CA LEU A 211 14.25 -5.71 -2.96
C LEU A 211 15.31 -5.75 -4.06
N ARG A 212 15.16 -4.86 -5.05
CA ARG A 212 16.10 -4.63 -6.14
C ARG A 212 16.69 -3.23 -6.05
N ALA A 213 17.66 -2.92 -6.90
CA ALA A 213 18.30 -1.61 -6.93
C ALA A 213 17.33 -0.46 -7.24
N ASN A 214 16.28 -0.72 -8.02
CA ASN A 214 15.32 0.29 -8.50
C ASN A 214 13.89 0.09 -8.00
N ARG A 215 13.54 -1.06 -7.44
CA ARG A 215 12.18 -1.39 -6.98
C ARG A 215 12.16 -2.34 -5.78
N LEU A 216 11.03 -2.34 -5.08
CA LEU A 216 10.71 -3.27 -4.01
C LEU A 216 9.30 -3.83 -4.26
N ASN A 217 9.19 -5.14 -4.46
CA ASN A 217 7.90 -5.83 -4.48
C ASN A 217 7.58 -6.34 -3.08
N ILE A 218 6.39 -5.98 -2.56
CA ILE A 218 5.88 -6.42 -1.25
C ILE A 218 4.59 -7.26 -1.34
N ASP A 219 4.17 -7.68 -2.54
CA ASP A 219 3.08 -8.64 -2.71
C ASP A 219 3.60 -10.06 -2.44
N THR A 220 3.35 -10.55 -1.25
CA THR A 220 3.76 -11.89 -0.81
C THR A 220 2.67 -12.95 -1.00
N GLY A 221 1.65 -12.64 -1.82
CA GLY A 221 0.63 -13.58 -2.26
C GLY A 221 -0.47 -13.84 -1.24
N ALA A 222 -0.91 -12.82 -0.51
CA ALA A 222 -1.98 -12.93 0.50
C ALA A 222 -3.26 -13.55 -0.06
N GLY A 223 -3.66 -13.17 -1.29
CA GLY A 223 -4.80 -13.72 -2.02
C GLY A 223 -4.65 -15.20 -2.40
N TYR A 224 -3.45 -15.76 -2.31
CA TYR A 224 -3.12 -17.15 -2.63
C TYR A 224 -2.59 -17.93 -1.43
N GLY A 225 -2.99 -17.53 -0.22
CA GLY A 225 -2.62 -18.20 1.03
C GLY A 225 -1.24 -17.81 1.58
N GLY A 226 -0.53 -16.86 0.95
CA GLY A 226 0.69 -16.26 1.49
C GLY A 226 0.42 -15.31 2.66
N PRO A 227 1.47 -14.78 3.30
CA PRO A 227 1.31 -13.72 4.30
C PRO A 227 0.94 -12.39 3.64
N ILE A 228 0.51 -11.41 4.45
CA ILE A 228 0.60 -9.99 4.08
C ILE A 228 1.94 -9.48 4.59
N ALA A 229 2.69 -8.74 3.76
CA ALA A 229 3.94 -8.16 4.16
C ALA A 229 3.86 -6.63 4.30
N ALA A 230 4.70 -6.08 5.16
CA ALA A 230 4.97 -4.65 5.24
C ALA A 230 6.47 -4.37 5.19
N ALA A 231 6.84 -3.27 4.54
CA ALA A 231 8.18 -2.70 4.60
C ALA A 231 8.16 -1.45 5.49
N ILE A 232 9.08 -1.38 6.44
CA ILE A 232 9.23 -0.24 7.36
C ILE A 232 10.34 0.67 6.83
N PHE A 233 10.03 1.94 6.61
CA PHE A 233 10.97 2.94 6.13
C PHE A 233 11.13 4.08 7.13
N ASP A 234 12.32 4.63 7.21
CA ASP A 234 12.60 5.95 7.78
C ASP A 234 12.47 6.99 6.66
N ASP A 235 11.86 8.15 6.93
CA ASP A 235 11.68 9.24 5.96
C ASP A 235 12.99 9.87 5.47
N ARG A 236 14.12 9.56 6.13
CA ARG A 236 15.47 9.99 5.77
C ARG A 236 16.27 8.97 4.96
N GLN A 237 15.72 7.76 4.74
CA GLN A 237 16.42 6.67 4.07
C GLN A 237 15.58 6.07 2.96
N ARG A 238 16.23 5.80 1.81
CA ARG A 238 15.56 5.22 0.65
C ARG A 238 15.14 3.76 0.86
N ASN A 239 16.03 2.97 1.47
CA ASN A 239 15.82 1.53 1.64
C ASN A 239 15.02 1.22 2.93
N PRO A 240 14.30 0.09 2.97
CA PRO A 240 13.58 -0.30 4.17
C PRO A 240 14.54 -0.65 5.33
N LEU A 241 14.09 -0.36 6.55
CA LEU A 241 14.75 -0.74 7.80
C LEU A 241 14.47 -2.21 8.17
N ALA A 242 13.26 -2.68 7.86
CA ALA A 242 12.78 -4.01 8.22
C ALA A 242 11.64 -4.45 7.31
N PHE A 243 11.39 -5.76 7.27
CA PHE A 243 10.20 -6.34 6.72
C PHE A 243 9.41 -7.07 7.81
N LEU A 244 8.11 -6.83 7.85
CA LEU A 244 7.17 -7.51 8.74
C LEU A 244 6.19 -8.34 7.91
N THR A 245 5.64 -9.37 8.55
CA THR A 245 4.46 -10.10 8.07
C THR A 245 3.46 -10.25 9.21
N ASN A 246 2.27 -10.73 8.89
CA ASN A 246 1.31 -11.15 9.93
C ASN A 246 1.83 -12.31 10.81
N ALA A 247 2.94 -12.95 10.46
CA ALA A 247 3.60 -13.98 11.28
C ALA A 247 4.82 -13.46 12.06
N GLY A 248 5.20 -12.19 11.89
CA GLY A 248 6.34 -11.55 12.56
C GLY A 248 7.35 -10.92 11.60
N GLU A 249 8.49 -10.51 12.14
CA GLU A 249 9.57 -9.86 11.39
C GLU A 249 10.37 -10.88 10.56
N ILE A 250 10.61 -10.53 9.29
CA ILE A 250 11.50 -11.29 8.42
C ILE A 250 12.93 -10.83 8.68
N ARG A 251 13.81 -11.75 9.07
CA ARG A 251 15.24 -11.45 9.19
C ARG A 251 15.81 -11.21 7.79
N MET A 252 16.31 -9.99 7.54
CA MET A 252 17.13 -9.73 6.36
C MET A 252 18.48 -10.39 6.59
N GLU A 253 18.82 -11.41 5.80
CA GLU A 253 20.19 -11.89 5.75
C GLU A 253 21.03 -10.73 5.20
N THR A 254 21.90 -10.17 6.03
CA THR A 254 22.91 -9.22 5.56
C THR A 254 23.78 -9.99 4.58
N ALA A 255 23.70 -9.66 3.28
CA ALA A 255 24.65 -10.15 2.32
C ALA A 255 26.04 -9.75 2.80
N SER A 256 26.74 -10.70 3.41
CA SER A 256 28.16 -10.55 3.73
C SER A 256 28.87 -10.46 2.38
N HIS A 257 29.29 -9.25 2.02
CA HIS A 257 30.20 -9.03 0.92
C HIS A 257 31.52 -9.70 1.29
N GLY A 258 31.76 -10.92 0.75
CA GLY A 258 33.03 -11.61 0.76
C GLY A 258 33.93 -11.10 -0.36
#